data_bf6e4df248df9c7255e982a287814111
#
_entry.id   bf6e4df248df9c7255e982a287814111
#
_cell.length_a   1.000
_cell.length_b   1.000
_cell.length_c   1.000
_cell.angle_alpha   90.00
_cell.angle_beta   90.00
_cell.angle_gamma   90.00
#
_symmetry.space_group_name_H-M   'P 1'
#
loop_
_entity.id
_entity.type
_entity.pdbx_description
1 polymer ?
#
loop_
_entity_poly.entity_id
_entity_poly.type
_entity_poly.pdbx_seq_one_letter_code
_entity_poly.pdbx_strand_id
1 'polypeptide(L)'
;MYKRQQQRLLEKTHKKFIRSGANLPADKQARLREINKQLSTLGITFSNNILNENNDFKLYVGKEEDLAGLPQWFRESAMAEARATGQEGKWLFTLHNASRLPFLQYSANRPLREQMYKAYINRGNNNDKNDNKKIIADIVSLRLEKAQLLGFDCYSNFVLDNTMAKNSTAVMDFLNNLWSYALPKAKAEAAELQKLMDKEGKGEKLEAWDWWYYTEKLRKEKYNLEEEEIKPYFKLENVREGAFAVANKLYGITLTKLEGIPVYHPDVEVFEVKAADGSQVGIFYVDSVSYTHLRAHETIRHLVC
;
A
#
# COMPACT_ATOMS: atom_id res chain seq x y z
N MET A 1 -5.56 -35.95 29.67
CA MET A 1 -5.28 -34.54 29.98
C MET A 1 -4.63 -33.92 28.73
N TYR A 2 -5.21 -32.90 28.13
CA TYR A 2 -4.63 -32.24 26.95
C TYR A 2 -3.36 -31.47 27.33
N LYS A 3 -2.33 -31.52 26.48
CA LYS A 3 -1.16 -30.65 26.61
C LYS A 3 -1.60 -29.18 26.43
N ARG A 4 -0.91 -28.25 27.08
CA ARG A 4 -1.24 -26.79 27.01
C ARG A 4 -1.48 -26.28 25.61
N GLN A 5 -0.70 -26.74 24.61
CA GLN A 5 -0.85 -26.36 23.21
C GLN A 5 -2.16 -26.89 22.58
N GLN A 6 -2.54 -28.13 22.91
CA GLN A 6 -3.78 -28.74 22.42
C GLN A 6 -5.01 -28.01 22.98
N GLN A 7 -4.97 -27.68 24.28
CA GLN A 7 -6.03 -26.91 24.92
C GLN A 7 -6.16 -25.53 24.27
N ARG A 8 -5.03 -24.84 24.04
CA ARG A 8 -5.03 -23.54 23.37
C ARG A 8 -5.54 -23.60 21.93
N LEU A 9 -5.21 -24.66 21.20
CA LEU A 9 -5.72 -24.88 19.84
C LEU A 9 -7.24 -25.07 19.88
N LEU A 10 -7.75 -25.90 20.79
CA LEU A 10 -9.18 -26.13 20.98
C LEU A 10 -9.93 -24.82 21.28
N GLU A 11 -9.46 -24.05 22.25
CA GLU A 11 -10.02 -22.72 22.59
C GLU A 11 -10.08 -21.78 21.39
N LYS A 12 -8.98 -21.66 20.64
CA LYS A 12 -8.92 -20.80 19.45
C LYS A 12 -9.91 -21.28 18.35
N THR A 13 -9.97 -22.58 18.12
CA THR A 13 -10.84 -23.18 17.12
C THR A 13 -12.31 -22.99 17.51
N HIS A 14 -12.68 -23.29 18.74
CA HIS A 14 -14.01 -23.06 19.27
C HIS A 14 -14.42 -21.58 19.14
N LYS A 15 -13.55 -20.66 19.58
CA LYS A 15 -13.81 -19.23 19.45
C LYS A 15 -13.99 -18.79 17.99
N LYS A 16 -13.23 -19.37 17.05
CA LYS A 16 -13.39 -19.10 15.62
C LYS A 16 -14.80 -19.47 15.12
N PHE A 17 -15.33 -20.64 15.53
CA PHE A 17 -16.68 -21.05 15.16
C PHE A 17 -17.76 -20.15 15.76
N ILE A 18 -17.66 -19.79 17.04
CA ILE A 18 -18.60 -18.85 17.68
C ILE A 18 -18.59 -17.51 16.94
N ARG A 19 -17.41 -16.96 16.65
CA ARG A 19 -17.27 -15.68 15.94
C ARG A 19 -17.74 -15.73 14.48
N SER A 20 -17.85 -16.91 13.90
CA SER A 20 -18.47 -17.10 12.58
C SER A 20 -19.99 -17.26 12.65
N GLY A 21 -20.58 -17.22 13.84
CA GLY A 21 -22.04 -17.30 14.04
C GLY A 21 -22.58 -18.69 14.27
N ALA A 22 -21.75 -19.70 14.58
CA ALA A 22 -22.20 -21.08 14.77
C ALA A 22 -23.28 -21.25 15.86
N ASN A 23 -23.26 -20.39 16.89
CA ASN A 23 -24.21 -20.42 18.02
C ASN A 23 -25.46 -19.54 17.79
N LEU A 24 -25.58 -18.89 16.64
CA LEU A 24 -26.75 -18.08 16.35
C LEU A 24 -27.96 -18.93 15.95
N PRO A 25 -29.21 -18.51 16.23
CA PRO A 25 -30.40 -19.07 15.65
C PRO A 25 -30.36 -19.05 14.12
N ALA A 26 -31.13 -19.98 13.48
CA ALA A 26 -31.05 -20.19 12.03
C ALA A 26 -31.36 -18.93 11.19
N ASP A 27 -32.31 -18.10 11.62
CA ASP A 27 -32.67 -16.81 11.03
C ASP A 27 -31.53 -15.84 11.08
N LYS A 28 -30.88 -15.70 12.23
CA LYS A 28 -29.69 -14.83 12.41
C LYS A 28 -28.47 -15.34 11.65
N GLN A 29 -28.29 -16.66 11.54
CA GLN A 29 -27.24 -17.24 10.69
C GLN A 29 -27.47 -16.91 9.20
N ALA A 30 -28.74 -16.98 8.73
CA ALA A 30 -29.08 -16.62 7.35
C ALA A 30 -28.76 -15.12 7.09
N ARG A 31 -29.15 -14.25 8.03
CA ARG A 31 -28.85 -12.81 7.92
C ARG A 31 -27.33 -12.53 7.94
N LEU A 32 -26.57 -13.19 8.81
CA LEU A 32 -25.11 -13.06 8.86
C LEU A 32 -24.43 -13.50 7.55
N ARG A 33 -24.91 -14.57 6.91
CA ARG A 33 -24.42 -14.99 5.60
C ARG A 33 -24.66 -13.92 4.53
N GLU A 34 -25.85 -13.32 4.52
CA GLU A 34 -26.18 -12.26 3.58
C GLU A 34 -25.32 -11.01 3.80
N ILE A 35 -25.13 -10.57 5.06
CA ILE A 35 -24.22 -9.48 5.39
C ILE A 35 -22.79 -9.75 4.91
N ASN A 36 -22.27 -10.95 5.15
CA ASN A 36 -20.91 -11.31 4.71
C ASN A 36 -20.77 -11.28 3.18
N LYS A 37 -21.79 -11.75 2.44
CA LYS A 37 -21.85 -11.68 0.97
C LYS A 37 -21.83 -10.21 0.50
N GLN A 38 -22.70 -9.37 1.07
CA GLN A 38 -22.76 -7.95 0.73
C GLN A 38 -21.44 -7.23 1.03
N LEU A 39 -20.85 -7.44 2.20
CA LEU A 39 -19.56 -6.88 2.58
C LEU A 39 -18.44 -7.30 1.62
N SER A 40 -18.44 -8.56 1.16
CA SER A 40 -17.46 -9.02 0.17
C SER A 40 -17.62 -8.30 -1.17
N THR A 41 -18.86 -8.22 -1.68
CA THR A 41 -19.16 -7.51 -2.94
C THR A 41 -18.80 -6.03 -2.86
N LEU A 42 -19.24 -5.35 -1.78
CA LEU A 42 -18.92 -3.93 -1.57
C LEU A 42 -17.41 -3.69 -1.47
N GLY A 43 -16.67 -4.58 -0.79
CA GLY A 43 -15.22 -4.49 -0.70
C GLY A 43 -14.52 -4.61 -2.05
N ILE A 44 -15.00 -5.52 -2.92
CA ILE A 44 -14.49 -5.67 -4.29
C ILE A 44 -14.81 -4.41 -5.11
N THR A 45 -16.06 -3.93 -5.07
CA THR A 45 -16.47 -2.72 -5.81
C THR A 45 -15.69 -1.50 -5.36
N PHE A 46 -15.56 -1.27 -4.04
CA PHE A 46 -14.73 -0.20 -3.48
C PHE A 46 -13.33 -0.22 -4.07
N SER A 47 -12.81 -1.40 -4.11
CA SER A 47 -11.45 -1.66 -4.53
C SER A 47 -11.24 -1.41 -6.03
N ASN A 48 -12.18 -1.87 -6.86
CA ASN A 48 -12.12 -1.66 -8.30
C ASN A 48 -12.29 -0.18 -8.66
N ASN A 49 -13.14 0.56 -7.93
CA ASN A 49 -13.30 2.00 -8.15
C ASN A 49 -11.98 2.76 -7.93
N ILE A 50 -11.24 2.44 -6.86
CA ILE A 50 -9.91 3.05 -6.62
C ILE A 50 -8.91 2.64 -7.71
N LEU A 51 -8.94 1.38 -8.16
CA LEU A 51 -8.06 0.90 -9.22
C LEU A 51 -8.35 1.61 -10.55
N ASN A 52 -9.63 1.74 -10.90
CA ASN A 52 -10.05 2.42 -12.11
C ASN A 52 -9.55 3.88 -12.14
N GLU A 53 -9.73 4.63 -11.05
CA GLU A 53 -9.24 6.00 -10.96
C GLU A 53 -7.71 6.11 -11.02
N ASN A 54 -6.98 5.14 -10.43
CA ASN A 54 -5.53 5.08 -10.61
C ASN A 54 -5.12 4.91 -12.08
N ASN A 55 -5.85 4.08 -12.82
CA ASN A 55 -5.54 3.77 -14.22
C ASN A 55 -6.03 4.86 -15.19
N ASP A 56 -7.15 5.50 -14.85
CA ASP A 56 -7.77 6.53 -15.70
C ASP A 56 -7.03 7.86 -15.62
N PHE A 57 -6.40 8.17 -14.47
CA PHE A 57 -5.68 9.44 -14.29
C PHE A 57 -4.40 9.48 -15.12
N LYS A 58 -4.28 10.53 -15.94
CA LYS A 58 -3.12 10.80 -16.78
C LYS A 58 -2.80 12.29 -16.78
N LEU A 59 -1.64 12.63 -16.24
CA LEU A 59 -1.10 13.98 -16.27
C LEU A 59 -0.08 14.08 -17.40
N TYR A 60 -0.48 14.66 -18.52
CA TYR A 60 0.42 14.94 -19.63
C TYR A 60 1.04 16.32 -19.47
N VAL A 61 2.36 16.36 -19.43
CA VAL A 61 3.14 17.61 -19.47
C VAL A 61 3.69 17.78 -20.87
N GLY A 62 3.47 18.94 -21.48
CA GLY A 62 3.88 19.23 -22.85
C GLY A 62 5.01 20.25 -22.98
N LYS A 63 5.43 20.87 -21.88
CA LYS A 63 6.49 21.88 -21.88
C LYS A 63 7.65 21.42 -21.02
N GLU A 64 8.86 21.54 -21.54
CA GLU A 64 10.07 21.13 -20.85
C GLU A 64 10.32 21.96 -19.56
N GLU A 65 9.94 23.24 -19.57
CA GLU A 65 10.02 24.12 -18.40
C GLU A 65 9.26 23.59 -17.17
N ASP A 66 8.14 22.88 -17.40
CA ASP A 66 7.32 22.29 -16.34
C ASP A 66 7.93 21.03 -15.72
N LEU A 67 9.01 20.51 -16.31
CA LEU A 67 9.77 19.36 -15.79
C LEU A 67 10.92 19.78 -14.86
N ALA A 68 11.03 21.06 -14.54
CA ALA A 68 12.07 21.56 -13.67
C ALA A 68 12.12 20.77 -12.35
N GLY A 69 13.33 20.38 -11.94
CA GLY A 69 13.59 19.59 -10.72
C GLY A 69 13.46 18.07 -10.90
N LEU A 70 12.77 17.58 -11.93
CA LEU A 70 12.64 16.14 -12.16
C LEU A 70 13.97 15.53 -12.65
N PRO A 71 14.43 14.39 -12.06
CA PRO A 71 15.62 13.69 -12.50
C PRO A 71 15.52 13.18 -13.95
N GLN A 72 16.66 13.06 -14.64
CA GLN A 72 16.73 12.66 -16.05
C GLN A 72 16.08 11.29 -16.29
N TRP A 73 16.41 10.29 -15.46
CA TRP A 73 15.84 8.95 -15.57
C TRP A 73 14.31 8.94 -15.47
N PHE A 74 13.75 9.83 -14.64
CA PHE A 74 12.31 9.91 -14.45
C PHE A 74 11.61 10.61 -15.62
N ARG A 75 12.24 11.62 -16.22
CA ARG A 75 11.77 12.25 -17.47
C ARG A 75 11.76 11.24 -18.62
N GLU A 76 12.83 10.45 -18.76
CA GLU A 76 12.95 9.41 -19.79
C GLU A 76 11.85 8.35 -19.65
N SER A 77 11.60 7.86 -18.44
CA SER A 77 10.49 6.92 -18.16
C SER A 77 9.14 7.53 -18.51
N ALA A 78 8.87 8.77 -18.08
CA ALA A 78 7.61 9.46 -18.38
C ALA A 78 7.40 9.73 -19.89
N MET A 79 8.49 9.99 -20.62
CA MET A 79 8.44 10.14 -22.09
C MET A 79 8.15 8.80 -22.79
N ALA A 80 8.74 7.70 -22.32
CA ALA A 80 8.46 6.38 -22.84
C ALA A 80 7.01 5.96 -22.62
N GLU A 81 6.45 6.23 -21.43
CA GLU A 81 5.04 5.99 -21.12
C GLU A 81 4.10 6.84 -21.98
N ALA A 82 4.42 8.12 -22.20
CA ALA A 82 3.62 8.98 -23.07
C ALA A 82 3.61 8.47 -24.51
N ARG A 83 4.76 8.02 -25.03
CA ARG A 83 4.88 7.40 -26.36
C ARG A 83 4.04 6.12 -26.46
N ALA A 84 4.06 5.27 -25.45
CA ALA A 84 3.26 4.04 -25.42
C ALA A 84 1.74 4.32 -25.46
N THR A 85 1.31 5.51 -25.05
CA THR A 85 -0.11 5.96 -25.16
C THR A 85 -0.39 6.82 -26.40
N GLY A 86 0.53 6.89 -27.37
CA GLY A 86 0.37 7.66 -28.62
C GLY A 86 0.53 9.18 -28.46
N GLN A 87 1.13 9.64 -27.35
CA GLN A 87 1.35 11.07 -27.07
C GLN A 87 2.83 11.41 -27.21
N GLU A 88 3.35 11.40 -28.42
CA GLU A 88 4.74 11.78 -28.69
C GLU A 88 5.02 13.23 -28.35
N GLY A 89 6.24 13.51 -27.86
CA GLY A 89 6.68 14.85 -27.46
C GLY A 89 6.12 15.34 -26.12
N LYS A 90 5.46 14.47 -25.37
CA LYS A 90 4.96 14.74 -24.01
C LYS A 90 5.57 13.79 -22.98
N TRP A 91 5.31 14.09 -21.71
CA TRP A 91 5.66 13.28 -20.55
C TRP A 91 4.39 12.90 -19.82
N LEU A 92 4.21 11.61 -19.54
CA LEU A 92 3.06 11.08 -18.82
C LEU A 92 3.42 10.75 -17.38
N PHE A 93 2.66 11.32 -16.43
CA PHE A 93 2.70 10.98 -15.02
C PHE A 93 1.37 10.42 -14.55
N THR A 94 1.41 9.38 -13.71
CA THR A 94 0.25 8.63 -13.24
C THR A 94 0.16 8.62 -11.72
N LEU A 95 -0.95 8.07 -11.16
CA LEU A 95 -1.11 7.94 -9.71
C LEU A 95 -0.39 6.73 -9.12
N HIS A 96 0.23 5.88 -9.93
CA HIS A 96 1.04 4.77 -9.44
C HIS A 96 2.24 5.28 -8.63
N ASN A 97 2.61 4.54 -7.58
CA ASN A 97 3.66 4.99 -6.65
C ASN A 97 4.99 5.30 -7.34
N ALA A 98 5.37 4.52 -8.35
CA ALA A 98 6.60 4.73 -9.11
C ALA A 98 6.62 6.05 -9.90
N SER A 99 5.44 6.59 -10.25
CA SER A 99 5.29 7.87 -10.95
C SER A 99 4.99 9.02 -9.98
N ARG A 100 3.99 8.83 -9.11
CA ARG A 100 3.50 9.88 -8.22
C ARG A 100 4.53 10.33 -7.17
N LEU A 101 5.22 9.38 -6.51
CA LEU A 101 6.12 9.75 -5.42
C LEU A 101 7.32 10.56 -5.91
N PRO A 102 8.08 10.14 -6.96
CA PRO A 102 9.15 10.97 -7.49
C PRO A 102 8.65 12.32 -8.03
N PHE A 103 7.43 12.36 -8.61
CA PHE A 103 6.86 13.62 -9.07
C PHE A 103 6.66 14.60 -7.91
N LEU A 104 6.07 14.17 -6.80
CA LEU A 104 5.86 15.01 -5.61
C LEU A 104 7.16 15.38 -4.89
N GLN A 105 8.20 14.54 -4.99
CA GLN A 105 9.51 14.79 -4.38
C GLN A 105 10.35 15.80 -5.16
N TYR A 106 10.33 15.73 -6.49
CA TYR A 106 11.31 16.43 -7.31
C TYR A 106 10.74 17.56 -8.17
N SER A 107 9.44 17.51 -8.56
CA SER A 107 8.89 18.54 -9.43
C SER A 107 8.93 19.92 -8.78
N ALA A 108 9.57 20.91 -9.43
CA ALA A 108 9.56 22.29 -8.97
C ALA A 108 8.22 23.00 -9.27
N ASN A 109 7.39 22.45 -10.19
CA ASN A 109 6.10 23.01 -10.56
C ASN A 109 5.05 22.72 -9.48
N ARG A 110 4.82 23.70 -8.58
CA ARG A 110 3.87 23.58 -7.46
C ARG A 110 2.43 23.31 -7.88
N PRO A 111 1.85 23.99 -8.89
CA PRO A 111 0.51 23.70 -9.40
C PRO A 111 0.34 22.25 -9.86
N LEU A 112 1.34 21.68 -10.54
CA LEU A 112 1.29 20.28 -10.97
C LEU A 112 1.42 19.31 -9.80
N ARG A 113 2.22 19.63 -8.76
CA ARG A 113 2.23 18.85 -7.50
C ARG A 113 0.87 18.86 -6.83
N GLU A 114 0.20 20.03 -6.75
CA GLU A 114 -1.15 20.16 -6.22
C GLU A 114 -2.14 19.28 -6.98
N GLN A 115 -2.13 19.35 -8.31
CA GLN A 115 -2.99 18.53 -9.16
C GLN A 115 -2.78 17.04 -8.92
N MET A 116 -1.54 16.58 -8.92
CA MET A 116 -1.18 15.17 -8.65
C MET A 116 -1.63 14.72 -7.25
N TYR A 117 -1.38 15.54 -6.24
CA TYR A 117 -1.76 15.26 -4.86
C TYR A 117 -3.28 15.18 -4.70
N LYS A 118 -4.01 16.17 -5.20
CA LYS A 118 -5.48 16.21 -5.11
C LYS A 118 -6.13 15.06 -5.87
N ALA A 119 -5.62 14.71 -7.03
CA ALA A 119 -6.10 13.55 -7.78
C ALA A 119 -5.93 12.25 -6.96
N TYR A 120 -4.81 12.10 -6.27
CA TYR A 120 -4.54 10.92 -5.46
C TYR A 120 -5.44 10.81 -4.22
N ILE A 121 -5.60 11.90 -3.45
CA ILE A 121 -6.37 11.85 -2.20
C ILE A 121 -7.89 11.80 -2.42
N ASN A 122 -8.37 12.29 -3.56
CA ASN A 122 -9.80 12.32 -3.88
C ASN A 122 -10.29 11.06 -4.62
N ARG A 123 -9.47 10.03 -4.75
CA ARG A 123 -9.92 8.78 -5.38
C ARG A 123 -11.12 8.18 -4.66
N GLY A 124 -12.15 7.82 -5.41
CA GLY A 124 -13.42 7.35 -4.89
C GLY A 124 -14.28 8.45 -4.24
N ASN A 125 -13.98 9.73 -4.51
CA ASN A 125 -14.70 10.88 -3.94
C ASN A 125 -15.01 11.97 -4.99
N ASN A 126 -15.14 11.58 -6.25
CA ASN A 126 -15.30 12.52 -7.37
C ASN A 126 -16.75 12.69 -7.85
N ASN A 127 -17.75 12.10 -7.18
CA ASN A 127 -19.17 12.08 -7.58
C ASN A 127 -19.40 11.52 -8.98
N ASP A 128 -18.61 10.55 -9.39
CA ASP A 128 -18.66 9.86 -10.68
C ASP A 128 -19.00 8.37 -10.53
N LYS A 129 -18.82 7.58 -11.59
CA LYS A 129 -19.04 6.13 -11.62
C LYS A 129 -18.19 5.34 -10.63
N ASN A 130 -17.06 5.90 -10.18
CA ASN A 130 -16.10 5.29 -9.25
C ASN A 130 -16.26 5.82 -7.82
N ASP A 131 -17.33 6.56 -7.52
CA ASP A 131 -17.56 7.14 -6.20
C ASP A 131 -17.81 6.07 -5.11
N ASN A 132 -17.09 6.16 -4.03
CA ASN A 132 -17.14 5.19 -2.92
C ASN A 132 -17.89 5.67 -1.68
N LYS A 133 -18.43 6.90 -1.65
CA LYS A 133 -19.09 7.45 -0.45
C LYS A 133 -20.26 6.59 0.01
N LYS A 134 -21.14 6.20 -0.91
CA LYS A 134 -22.27 5.32 -0.58
C LYS A 134 -21.78 3.93 -0.15
N ILE A 135 -20.79 3.38 -0.81
CA ILE A 135 -20.19 2.08 -0.48
C ILE A 135 -19.64 2.08 0.94
N ILE A 136 -18.95 3.16 1.34
CA ILE A 136 -18.44 3.32 2.71
C ILE A 136 -19.58 3.32 3.72
N ALA A 137 -20.65 4.08 3.48
CA ALA A 137 -21.83 4.14 4.36
C ALA A 137 -22.48 2.76 4.51
N ASP A 138 -22.67 2.05 3.41
CA ASP A 138 -23.25 0.69 3.41
C ASP A 138 -22.34 -0.30 4.16
N ILE A 139 -21.03 -0.26 3.95
CA ILE A 139 -20.06 -1.12 4.67
C ILE A 139 -20.09 -0.84 6.17
N VAL A 140 -20.12 0.42 6.60
CA VAL A 140 -20.13 0.78 8.03
C VAL A 140 -21.43 0.29 8.68
N SER A 141 -22.58 0.47 8.03
CA SER A 141 -23.88 0.00 8.52
C SER A 141 -23.94 -1.52 8.65
N LEU A 142 -23.49 -2.26 7.62
CA LEU A 142 -23.46 -3.73 7.65
C LEU A 142 -22.47 -4.28 8.69
N ARG A 143 -21.34 -3.60 8.90
CA ARG A 143 -20.37 -3.97 9.94
C ARG A 143 -20.95 -3.78 11.33
N LEU A 144 -21.72 -2.71 11.57
CA LEU A 144 -22.41 -2.50 12.84
C LEU A 144 -23.46 -3.60 13.08
N GLU A 145 -24.32 -3.88 12.10
CA GLU A 145 -25.31 -4.94 12.20
C GLU A 145 -24.66 -6.31 12.46
N LYS A 146 -23.57 -6.62 11.76
CA LYS A 146 -22.79 -7.84 12.00
C LYS A 146 -22.29 -7.95 13.43
N ALA A 147 -21.75 -6.87 13.98
CA ALA A 147 -21.25 -6.85 15.36
C ALA A 147 -22.39 -7.09 16.35
N GLN A 148 -23.53 -6.42 16.17
CA GLN A 148 -24.70 -6.56 17.02
C GLN A 148 -25.30 -7.97 16.97
N LEU A 149 -25.38 -8.59 15.79
CA LEU A 149 -25.79 -10.00 15.65
C LEU A 149 -24.87 -10.95 16.44
N LEU A 150 -23.60 -10.64 16.54
CA LEU A 150 -22.58 -11.44 17.25
C LEU A 150 -22.43 -11.05 18.72
N GLY A 151 -23.28 -10.15 19.25
CA GLY A 151 -23.32 -9.75 20.66
C GLY A 151 -22.32 -8.66 21.05
N PHE A 152 -21.85 -7.87 20.09
CA PHE A 152 -20.96 -6.73 20.33
C PHE A 152 -21.70 -5.42 20.09
N ASP A 153 -21.37 -4.39 20.84
CA ASP A 153 -21.92 -3.04 20.73
C ASP A 153 -21.43 -2.30 19.48
N CYS A 154 -20.20 -2.57 19.03
CA CYS A 154 -19.61 -1.99 17.82
C CYS A 154 -18.66 -2.96 17.11
N TYR A 155 -18.40 -2.68 15.83
CA TYR A 155 -17.55 -3.53 14.99
C TYR A 155 -16.09 -3.55 15.44
N SER A 156 -15.57 -2.44 15.98
CA SER A 156 -14.21 -2.40 16.51
C SER A 156 -14.04 -3.36 17.69
N ASN A 157 -14.99 -3.41 18.63
CA ASN A 157 -14.94 -4.35 19.75
C ASN A 157 -15.06 -5.81 19.28
N PHE A 158 -15.90 -6.11 18.29
CA PHE A 158 -15.92 -7.43 17.64
C PHE A 158 -14.55 -7.81 17.07
N VAL A 159 -13.90 -6.91 16.33
CA VAL A 159 -12.59 -7.22 15.73
C VAL A 159 -11.52 -7.40 16.82
N LEU A 160 -11.49 -6.50 17.79
CA LEU A 160 -10.44 -6.43 18.81
C LEU A 160 -10.53 -7.53 19.88
N ASP A 161 -11.70 -8.11 20.12
CA ASP A 161 -11.90 -9.16 21.12
C ASP A 161 -10.88 -10.31 21.03
N ASN A 162 -10.46 -10.63 19.83
CA ASN A 162 -9.48 -11.70 19.57
C ASN A 162 -8.05 -11.19 19.33
N THR A 163 -7.76 -9.96 19.67
CA THR A 163 -6.43 -9.34 19.55
C THR A 163 -5.82 -9.09 20.94
N MET A 164 -4.57 -8.61 20.98
CA MET A 164 -3.89 -8.25 22.21
C MET A 164 -4.57 -7.06 22.91
N ALA A 165 -5.11 -6.11 22.16
CA ALA A 165 -5.74 -4.90 22.69
C ALA A 165 -7.12 -5.15 23.34
N LYS A 166 -7.83 -6.22 22.95
CA LYS A 166 -9.13 -6.66 23.49
C LYS A 166 -10.34 -5.77 23.20
N ASN A 167 -10.22 -4.47 23.26
CA ASN A 167 -11.32 -3.51 23.10
C ASN A 167 -10.85 -2.19 22.50
N SER A 168 -11.81 -1.39 22.07
CA SER A 168 -11.54 -0.09 21.44
C SER A 168 -10.98 0.95 22.38
N THR A 169 -11.34 0.92 23.66
CA THR A 169 -10.80 1.84 24.69
C THR A 169 -9.29 1.69 24.81
N ALA A 170 -8.79 0.45 24.99
CA ALA A 170 -7.35 0.20 25.07
C ALA A 170 -6.58 0.68 23.82
N VAL A 171 -7.19 0.54 22.62
CA VAL A 171 -6.60 1.05 21.39
C VAL A 171 -6.56 2.58 21.38
N MET A 172 -7.67 3.23 21.76
CA MET A 172 -7.75 4.70 21.78
C MET A 172 -6.80 5.31 22.81
N ASP A 173 -6.68 4.71 23.99
CA ASP A 173 -5.73 5.17 25.02
C ASP A 173 -4.29 5.07 24.53
N PHE A 174 -3.93 3.96 23.87
CA PHE A 174 -2.61 3.79 23.29
C PHE A 174 -2.34 4.81 22.15
N LEU A 175 -3.31 5.00 21.23
CA LEU A 175 -3.18 5.96 20.16
C LEU A 175 -3.11 7.41 20.65
N ASN A 176 -3.92 7.77 21.65
CA ASN A 176 -3.90 9.11 22.25
C ASN A 176 -2.55 9.39 22.95
N ASN A 177 -2.00 8.38 23.62
CA ASN A 177 -0.66 8.50 24.20
C ASN A 177 0.41 8.74 23.11
N LEU A 178 0.42 7.95 22.03
CA LEU A 178 1.35 8.18 20.91
C LEU A 178 1.12 9.56 20.28
N TRP A 179 -0.12 9.96 20.06
CA TRP A 179 -0.48 11.24 19.45
C TRP A 179 0.05 12.44 20.24
N SER A 180 0.03 12.35 21.57
CA SER A 180 0.53 13.43 22.45
C SER A 180 2.02 13.76 22.20
N TYR A 181 2.81 12.78 21.77
CA TYR A 181 4.24 12.96 21.42
C TYR A 181 4.44 13.22 19.92
N ALA A 182 3.68 12.53 19.07
CA ALA A 182 3.84 12.62 17.62
C ALA A 182 3.40 13.99 17.06
N LEU A 183 2.29 14.54 17.55
CA LEU A 183 1.75 15.82 17.04
C LEU A 183 2.69 17.01 17.24
N PRO A 184 3.28 17.25 18.42
CA PRO A 184 4.27 18.31 18.58
C PRO A 184 5.47 18.16 17.66
N LYS A 185 5.95 16.92 17.45
CA LYS A 185 7.05 16.62 16.53
C LYS A 185 6.68 16.95 15.09
N ALA A 186 5.52 16.49 14.62
CA ALA A 186 5.04 16.79 13.28
C ALA A 186 4.87 18.30 13.02
N LYS A 187 4.38 19.05 14.02
CA LYS A 187 4.29 20.51 13.94
C LYS A 187 5.66 21.18 13.85
N ALA A 188 6.65 20.69 14.59
CA ALA A 188 8.01 21.20 14.51
C ALA A 188 8.65 20.92 13.14
N GLU A 189 8.44 19.72 12.59
CA GLU A 189 8.89 19.37 11.23
C GLU A 189 8.21 20.23 10.17
N ALA A 190 6.90 20.45 10.25
CA ALA A 190 6.18 21.35 9.36
C ALA A 190 6.73 22.79 9.40
N ALA A 191 7.07 23.28 10.60
CA ALA A 191 7.66 24.60 10.76
C ALA A 191 9.09 24.69 10.16
N GLU A 192 9.86 23.60 10.21
CA GLU A 192 11.18 23.51 9.57
C GLU A 192 11.04 23.56 8.04
N LEU A 193 10.10 22.81 7.46
CA LEU A 193 9.81 22.83 6.02
C LEU A 193 9.28 24.20 5.57
N GLN A 194 8.43 24.87 6.39
CA GLN A 194 7.97 26.22 6.09
C GLN A 194 9.12 27.21 6.02
N LYS A 195 10.05 27.16 6.97
CA LYS A 195 11.25 28.04 6.95
C LYS A 195 12.09 27.83 5.69
N LEU A 196 12.18 26.59 5.20
CA LEU A 196 12.89 26.30 3.96
C LEU A 196 12.16 26.90 2.75
N MET A 197 10.83 26.81 2.73
CA MET A 197 9.98 27.42 1.71
C MET A 197 10.08 28.96 1.73
N ASP A 198 10.10 29.57 2.91
CA ASP A 198 10.21 31.02 3.09
C ASP A 198 11.54 31.57 2.55
N LYS A 199 12.65 30.82 2.64
CA LYS A 199 13.95 31.20 2.03
C LYS A 199 13.87 31.35 0.50
N GLU A 200 12.91 30.68 -0.16
CA GLU A 200 12.68 30.81 -1.60
C GLU A 200 11.89 32.08 -1.99
N GLY A 201 11.46 32.86 -1.00
CA GLY A 201 10.88 34.18 -1.21
C GLY A 201 9.46 34.21 -1.77
N LYS A 202 8.74 33.08 -1.74
CA LYS A 202 7.40 32.96 -2.35
C LYS A 202 6.27 33.46 -1.46
N GLY A 203 6.49 33.66 -0.15
CA GLY A 203 5.48 34.15 0.81
C GLY A 203 4.25 33.26 0.94
N GLU A 204 4.35 32.00 0.54
CA GLU A 204 3.25 31.05 0.50
C GLU A 204 3.27 30.15 1.74
N LYS A 205 2.09 29.67 2.14
CA LYS A 205 1.98 28.67 3.21
C LYS A 205 2.30 27.28 2.67
N LEU A 206 3.01 26.47 3.49
CA LEU A 206 3.27 25.07 3.24
C LEU A 206 1.94 24.31 3.22
N GLU A 207 1.66 23.66 2.11
CA GLU A 207 0.49 22.82 1.91
C GLU A 207 0.88 21.32 1.81
N ALA A 208 -0.11 20.44 1.84
CA ALA A 208 0.16 19.00 1.87
C ALA A 208 0.94 18.49 0.64
N TRP A 209 0.75 19.08 -0.54
CA TRP A 209 1.49 18.75 -1.77
C TRP A 209 2.93 19.27 -1.80
N ASP A 210 3.31 20.11 -0.85
CA ASP A 210 4.67 20.65 -0.72
C ASP A 210 5.53 19.77 0.20
N TRP A 211 4.91 18.90 1.01
CA TRP A 211 5.60 18.16 2.06
C TRP A 211 6.76 17.32 1.53
N TRP A 212 6.52 16.46 0.52
CA TRP A 212 7.58 15.61 -0.05
C TRP A 212 8.69 16.42 -0.70
N TYR A 213 8.34 17.48 -1.42
CA TYR A 213 9.29 18.34 -2.11
C TYR A 213 10.26 19.03 -1.14
N TYR A 214 9.74 19.64 -0.07
CA TYR A 214 10.58 20.30 0.92
C TYR A 214 11.27 19.31 1.86
N THR A 215 10.70 18.14 2.12
CA THR A 215 11.38 17.06 2.85
C THR A 215 12.60 16.58 2.09
N GLU A 216 12.51 16.42 0.77
CA GLU A 216 13.66 16.03 -0.06
C GLU A 216 14.76 17.09 -0.08
N LYS A 217 14.40 18.36 -0.21
CA LYS A 217 15.34 19.47 -0.09
C LYS A 217 16.04 19.51 1.28
N LEU A 218 15.28 19.33 2.35
CA LEU A 218 15.81 19.28 3.71
C LEU A 218 16.76 18.09 3.91
N ARG A 219 16.40 16.92 3.35
CA ARG A 219 17.24 15.72 3.36
C ARG A 219 18.58 15.99 2.69
N LYS A 220 18.56 16.61 1.51
CA LYS A 220 19.77 17.00 0.78
C LYS A 220 20.61 18.01 1.58
N GLU A 221 19.97 19.04 2.18
CA GLU A 221 20.67 20.06 2.99
C GLU A 221 21.34 19.43 4.23
N LYS A 222 20.65 18.49 4.92
CA LYS A 222 21.15 17.90 6.17
C LYS A 222 22.17 16.78 5.98
N TYR A 223 21.97 15.93 4.96
CA TYR A 223 22.73 14.70 4.82
C TYR A 223 23.64 14.66 3.61
N ASN A 224 23.52 15.62 2.69
CA ASN A 224 24.25 15.67 1.41
C ASN A 224 24.22 14.31 0.67
N LEU A 225 23.08 13.64 0.72
CA LEU A 225 22.88 12.32 0.13
C LEU A 225 21.93 12.43 -1.05
N GLU A 226 22.41 12.09 -2.23
CA GLU A 226 21.58 12.00 -3.44
C GLU A 226 21.19 10.54 -3.71
N GLU A 227 19.91 10.32 -3.98
CA GLU A 227 19.40 8.98 -4.27
C GLU A 227 20.05 8.38 -5.52
N GLU A 228 20.40 9.22 -6.49
CA GLU A 228 21.09 8.82 -7.72
C GLU A 228 22.48 8.23 -7.47
N GLU A 229 23.18 8.64 -6.43
CA GLU A 229 24.48 8.07 -6.04
C GLU A 229 24.36 6.67 -5.47
N ILE A 230 23.21 6.38 -4.82
CA ILE A 230 22.96 5.10 -4.16
C ILE A 230 22.32 4.11 -5.12
N LYS A 231 21.46 4.56 -6.04
CA LYS A 231 20.66 3.74 -6.95
C LYS A 231 21.47 2.68 -7.73
N PRO A 232 22.69 2.95 -8.25
CA PRO A 232 23.49 1.94 -8.95
C PRO A 232 23.86 0.72 -8.10
N TYR A 233 23.90 0.87 -6.77
CA TYR A 233 24.19 -0.26 -5.85
C TYR A 233 22.98 -1.17 -5.61
N PHE A 234 21.78 -0.68 -5.89
CA PHE A 234 20.51 -1.38 -5.67
C PHE A 234 19.86 -1.85 -6.97
N LYS A 235 20.65 -2.39 -7.89
CA LYS A 235 20.09 -3.09 -9.05
C LYS A 235 19.24 -4.26 -8.56
N LEU A 236 18.11 -4.52 -9.23
CA LEU A 236 17.16 -5.57 -8.84
C LEU A 236 17.84 -6.93 -8.66
N GLU A 237 18.72 -7.30 -9.59
CA GLU A 237 19.46 -8.54 -9.54
C GLU A 237 20.33 -8.63 -8.28
N ASN A 238 21.06 -7.55 -7.95
CA ASN A 238 21.93 -7.51 -6.77
C ASN A 238 21.13 -7.63 -5.47
N VAL A 239 19.97 -6.97 -5.39
CA VAL A 239 19.08 -7.03 -4.21
C VAL A 239 18.51 -8.43 -4.06
N ARG A 240 18.06 -9.04 -5.15
CA ARG A 240 17.54 -10.41 -5.16
C ARG A 240 18.61 -11.42 -4.72
N GLU A 241 19.78 -11.38 -5.31
CA GLU A 241 20.90 -12.26 -4.92
C GLU A 241 21.33 -12.04 -3.47
N GLY A 242 21.32 -10.77 -3.00
CA GLY A 242 21.56 -10.44 -1.61
C GLY A 242 20.51 -11.05 -0.67
N ALA A 243 19.23 -11.00 -1.03
CA ALA A 243 18.16 -11.63 -0.27
C ALA A 243 18.32 -13.18 -0.22
N PHE A 244 18.68 -13.80 -1.37
CA PHE A 244 18.94 -15.23 -1.43
C PHE A 244 20.14 -15.62 -0.59
N ALA A 245 21.22 -14.84 -0.61
CA ALA A 245 22.40 -15.07 0.23
C ALA A 245 22.07 -14.97 1.73
N VAL A 246 21.22 -14.04 2.14
CA VAL A 246 20.74 -13.92 3.54
C VAL A 246 19.89 -15.13 3.91
N ALA A 247 18.96 -15.55 3.04
CA ALA A 247 18.14 -16.74 3.27
C ALA A 247 18.99 -18.01 3.39
N ASN A 248 20.02 -18.16 2.57
CA ASN A 248 20.98 -19.25 2.67
C ASN A 248 21.72 -19.25 4.02
N LYS A 249 22.23 -18.09 4.45
CA LYS A 249 22.95 -17.96 5.74
C LYS A 249 22.07 -18.26 6.95
N LEU A 250 20.78 -17.88 6.89
CA LEU A 250 19.85 -18.05 8.02
C LEU A 250 19.23 -19.45 8.08
N TYR A 251 18.92 -20.03 6.91
CA TYR A 251 18.08 -21.24 6.82
C TYR A 251 18.76 -22.39 6.08
N GLY A 252 19.94 -22.18 5.48
CA GLY A 252 20.65 -23.19 4.68
C GLY A 252 19.97 -23.52 3.35
N ILE A 253 18.98 -22.72 2.92
CA ILE A 253 18.27 -22.95 1.65
C ILE A 253 19.03 -22.34 0.47
N THR A 254 18.91 -22.98 -0.70
CA THR A 254 19.43 -22.48 -1.96
C THR A 254 18.30 -22.23 -2.93
N LEU A 255 18.42 -21.16 -3.73
CA LEU A 255 17.45 -20.81 -4.76
C LEU A 255 18.16 -20.86 -6.12
N THR A 256 17.67 -21.73 -7.01
CA THR A 256 18.22 -21.92 -8.36
C THR A 256 17.16 -21.60 -9.40
N LYS A 257 17.49 -20.74 -10.36
CA LYS A 257 16.54 -20.34 -11.41
C LYS A 257 16.10 -21.55 -12.22
N LEU A 258 14.80 -21.65 -12.48
CA LEU A 258 14.16 -22.64 -13.34
C LEU A 258 13.67 -21.99 -14.64
N GLU A 259 13.91 -22.69 -15.75
CA GLU A 259 13.38 -22.33 -17.06
C GLU A 259 12.23 -23.27 -17.44
N GLY A 260 11.34 -22.82 -18.34
CA GLY A 260 10.25 -23.65 -18.88
C GLY A 260 9.07 -23.88 -17.95
N ILE A 261 9.01 -23.23 -16.79
CA ILE A 261 7.85 -23.26 -15.91
C ILE A 261 6.83 -22.25 -16.42
N PRO A 262 5.52 -22.60 -16.53
CA PRO A 262 4.51 -21.66 -16.95
C PRO A 262 4.40 -20.47 -15.99
N VAL A 263 4.44 -19.26 -16.55
CA VAL A 263 4.31 -17.98 -15.83
C VAL A 263 3.18 -17.17 -16.45
N TYR A 264 2.55 -16.33 -15.65
CA TYR A 264 1.44 -15.47 -16.08
C TYR A 264 1.91 -14.15 -16.69
N HIS A 265 3.20 -13.81 -16.56
CA HIS A 265 3.82 -12.65 -17.19
C HIS A 265 5.29 -12.98 -17.54
N PRO A 266 5.84 -12.53 -18.69
CA PRO A 266 7.20 -12.86 -19.12
C PRO A 266 8.31 -12.38 -18.18
N ASP A 267 8.06 -11.33 -17.38
CA ASP A 267 9.03 -10.79 -16.42
C ASP A 267 9.00 -11.49 -15.05
N VAL A 268 8.14 -12.49 -14.87
CA VAL A 268 8.13 -13.32 -13.67
C VAL A 268 9.23 -14.35 -13.74
N GLU A 269 10.09 -14.40 -12.74
CA GLU A 269 11.15 -15.41 -12.63
C GLU A 269 10.77 -16.53 -11.66
N VAL A 270 11.18 -17.75 -11.96
CA VAL A 270 10.86 -18.93 -11.14
C VAL A 270 12.13 -19.55 -10.60
N PHE A 271 12.12 -19.93 -9.33
CA PHE A 271 13.26 -20.52 -8.64
C PHE A 271 12.87 -21.81 -7.93
N GLU A 272 13.70 -22.84 -8.02
CA GLU A 272 13.62 -24.02 -7.17
C GLU A 272 14.29 -23.69 -5.82
N VAL A 273 13.60 -24.01 -4.74
CA VAL A 273 14.13 -23.87 -3.37
C VAL A 273 14.51 -25.23 -2.85
N LYS A 274 15.78 -25.42 -2.47
CA LYS A 274 16.31 -26.64 -1.87
C LYS A 274 16.82 -26.41 -0.46
N ALA A 275 16.64 -27.39 0.41
CA ALA A 275 17.28 -27.43 1.72
C ALA A 275 18.78 -27.77 1.60
N ALA A 276 19.53 -27.66 2.70
CA ALA A 276 20.97 -27.93 2.75
C ALA A 276 21.34 -29.38 2.37
N ASP A 277 20.40 -30.33 2.57
CA ASP A 277 20.58 -31.74 2.18
C ASP A 277 20.22 -32.02 0.73
N GLY A 278 19.87 -30.99 -0.06
CA GLY A 278 19.48 -31.09 -1.47
C GLY A 278 18.01 -31.44 -1.70
N SER A 279 17.22 -31.70 -0.65
CA SER A 279 15.80 -31.97 -0.78
C SER A 279 15.04 -30.71 -1.26
N GLN A 280 14.03 -30.93 -2.12
CA GLN A 280 13.19 -29.85 -2.62
C GLN A 280 12.25 -29.34 -1.50
N VAL A 281 12.30 -28.04 -1.26
CA VAL A 281 11.41 -27.34 -0.32
C VAL A 281 10.18 -26.80 -1.05
N GLY A 282 10.37 -26.24 -2.24
CA GLY A 282 9.26 -25.66 -3.02
C GLY A 282 9.72 -24.95 -4.28
N ILE A 283 8.75 -24.30 -4.93
CA ILE A 283 8.96 -23.41 -6.08
C ILE A 283 8.62 -22.00 -5.66
N PHE A 284 9.50 -21.06 -5.97
CA PHE A 284 9.37 -19.66 -5.60
C PHE A 284 9.27 -18.78 -6.85
N TYR A 285 8.19 -18.01 -6.95
CA TYR A 285 7.99 -17.06 -8.04
C TYR A 285 8.38 -15.65 -7.57
N VAL A 286 9.27 -15.01 -8.32
CA VAL A 286 9.65 -13.61 -8.11
C VAL A 286 8.94 -12.76 -9.13
N ASP A 287 8.02 -11.94 -8.65
CA ASP A 287 7.21 -11.05 -9.46
C ASP A 287 7.60 -9.59 -9.19
N SER A 288 8.31 -8.99 -10.14
CA SER A 288 8.74 -7.60 -10.10
C SER A 288 7.86 -6.67 -10.94
N VAL A 289 6.76 -7.20 -11.49
CA VAL A 289 5.90 -6.47 -12.42
C VAL A 289 4.95 -5.53 -11.67
N SER A 290 4.82 -4.31 -12.17
CA SER A 290 3.83 -3.35 -11.66
C SER A 290 2.51 -3.55 -12.39
N TYR A 291 1.55 -4.21 -11.74
CA TYR A 291 0.25 -4.51 -12.33
C TYR A 291 -0.75 -3.38 -12.16
N THR A 292 -1.44 -3.05 -13.24
CA THR A 292 -2.55 -2.08 -13.24
C THR A 292 -3.89 -2.70 -12.82
N HIS A 293 -3.97 -4.03 -12.75
CA HIS A 293 -5.19 -4.80 -12.45
C HIS A 293 -5.10 -5.62 -11.17
N LEU A 294 -3.91 -5.78 -10.57
CA LEU A 294 -3.69 -6.46 -9.30
C LEU A 294 -3.39 -5.46 -8.18
N ARG A 295 -3.81 -5.80 -6.98
CA ARG A 295 -3.53 -5.01 -5.78
C ARG A 295 -2.40 -5.63 -4.98
N ALA A 296 -1.71 -4.80 -4.21
CA ALA A 296 -0.68 -5.23 -3.27
C ALA A 296 -1.13 -6.35 -2.32
N HIS A 297 -2.43 -6.44 -2.00
CA HIS A 297 -2.99 -7.51 -1.16
C HIS A 297 -3.20 -8.84 -1.89
N GLU A 298 -3.32 -8.84 -3.19
CA GLU A 298 -3.46 -10.06 -3.99
C GLU A 298 -2.10 -10.70 -4.25
N THR A 299 -1.07 -9.90 -4.46
CA THR A 299 0.31 -10.37 -4.54
C THR A 299 0.81 -11.01 -3.24
N ILE A 300 0.43 -10.47 -2.08
CA ILE A 300 0.82 -11.03 -0.77
C ILE A 300 0.11 -12.37 -0.48
N ARG A 301 -1.09 -12.60 -0.99
CA ARG A 301 -1.81 -13.89 -0.78
C ARG A 301 -1.19 -15.06 -1.55
N HIS A 302 -0.46 -14.82 -2.60
CA HIS A 302 0.23 -15.85 -3.38
C HIS A 302 1.66 -16.14 -2.87
N LEU A 303 2.16 -15.35 -1.91
CA LEU A 303 3.45 -15.59 -1.25
C LEU A 303 3.33 -16.46 0.02
N VAL A 304 2.14 -16.98 0.31
CA VAL A 304 1.91 -17.91 1.44
C VAL A 304 1.45 -19.25 0.89
N CYS A 305 2.41 -20.06 0.53
CA CYS A 305 2.26 -21.52 0.46
C CYS A 305 3.19 -22.17 1.44
#